data_fa12c123b59effcfb380dc9c03d8f7d0
#
_entry.id   fa12c123b59effcfb380dc9c03d8f7d0
#
_cell.length_a   1.000
_cell.length_b   1.000
_cell.length_c   1.000
_cell.angle_alpha   90.00
_cell.angle_beta   90.00
_cell.angle_gamma   90.00
#
_symmetry.space_group_name_H-M   'P 1'
#
loop_
_entity.id
_entity.type
_entity.pdbx_description
1 polymer ?
#
loop_
_entity_poly.entity_id
_entity_poly.type
_entity_poly.pdbx_seq_one_letter_code
_entity_poly.pdbx_strand_id
1 'polypeptide(L)'
;MKSFSLAVAMPLLLLVACGRAEPVEDLPSQEELAAAANAAAAKAMASAKADTPASRNYVNVERGFSITFPEGWEKDAAASNADGVVYQDPGAGADVRIFWQKKDGEQTLQQIVATVNEGSEGVSGDFVGDNEYRGTANDGEGNNVALRLMKQPDGSVVTASFVYPEMLSEQYQAMAERTLDSLRIFAPRDRTPEGAVPAAAGNAARP
;
A
#
# COMPACT_ATOMS: atom_id res chain seq x y z
N MET A 1 -11.63 -12.01 -64.18
CA MET A 1 -11.28 -11.06 -65.27
C MET A 1 -11.61 -9.67 -64.82
N LYS A 2 -10.66 -8.85 -64.81
CA LYS A 2 -10.48 -7.40 -64.79
C LYS A 2 -9.69 -6.90 -63.61
N SER A 3 -8.38 -6.84 -63.83
CA SER A 3 -7.39 -6.13 -63.07
C SER A 3 -7.64 -4.60 -63.14
N PHE A 4 -7.59 -3.91 -62.02
CA PHE A 4 -7.43 -2.47 -61.99
C PHE A 4 -6.18 -2.12 -61.21
N SER A 5 -5.10 -1.81 -61.95
CA SER A 5 -3.93 -1.17 -61.40
C SER A 5 -4.20 0.33 -61.28
N LEU A 6 -4.12 0.88 -60.09
CA LEU A 6 -4.10 2.31 -59.83
C LEU A 6 -2.68 2.73 -59.38
N ALA A 7 -1.92 3.30 -60.31
CA ALA A 7 -0.65 3.93 -60.02
C ALA A 7 -0.95 5.34 -59.46
N VAL A 8 -0.59 5.55 -58.19
CA VAL A 8 -0.59 6.88 -57.54
C VAL A 8 0.82 7.43 -57.62
N ALA A 9 1.01 8.41 -58.47
CA ALA A 9 2.23 9.23 -58.55
C ALA A 9 2.22 10.20 -57.37
N MET A 10 3.25 10.16 -56.56
CA MET A 10 3.48 11.05 -55.43
C MET A 10 4.39 12.19 -55.87
N PRO A 11 3.96 13.45 -55.81
CA PRO A 11 4.85 14.60 -56.13
C PRO A 11 5.78 14.84 -54.95
N LEU A 12 7.08 14.82 -55.25
CA LEU A 12 8.17 15.17 -54.35
C LEU A 12 8.20 16.71 -54.19
N LEU A 13 7.59 17.22 -53.11
CA LEU A 13 7.68 18.62 -52.70
C LEU A 13 8.97 18.81 -51.88
N LEU A 14 10.01 19.31 -52.55
CA LEU A 14 11.21 19.86 -51.92
C LEU A 14 10.86 21.21 -51.27
N LEU A 15 10.52 21.18 -49.98
CA LEU A 15 10.49 22.35 -49.12
C LEU A 15 11.92 22.67 -48.64
N VAL A 16 12.58 23.59 -49.32
CA VAL A 16 13.78 24.26 -48.82
C VAL A 16 13.30 25.23 -47.74
N ALA A 17 13.23 24.75 -46.49
CA ALA A 17 13.09 25.61 -45.34
C ALA A 17 14.48 26.13 -44.95
N CYS A 18 14.83 27.36 -45.36
CA CYS A 18 15.84 28.15 -44.66
C CYS A 18 15.30 28.47 -43.27
N GLY A 19 15.38 27.51 -42.37
CA GLY A 19 15.13 27.70 -40.95
C GLY A 19 16.31 28.46 -40.35
N ARG A 20 16.01 29.66 -39.86
CA ARG A 20 16.82 30.43 -38.93
C ARG A 20 17.22 29.51 -37.80
N ALA A 21 18.51 29.25 -37.60
CA ALA A 21 18.99 28.52 -36.43
C ALA A 21 18.64 29.35 -35.20
N GLU A 22 17.62 28.93 -34.46
CA GLU A 22 17.41 29.43 -33.12
C GLU A 22 18.62 28.99 -32.27
N PRO A 23 19.13 29.85 -31.38
CA PRO A 23 20.22 29.45 -30.50
C PRO A 23 19.73 28.25 -29.70
N VAL A 24 20.48 27.15 -29.77
CA VAL A 24 20.27 25.97 -28.92
C VAL A 24 20.41 26.47 -27.49
N GLU A 25 19.29 26.53 -26.75
CA GLU A 25 19.33 26.85 -25.35
C GLU A 25 20.34 25.92 -24.66
N ASP A 26 21.13 26.52 -23.80
CA ASP A 26 22.29 25.94 -23.14
C ASP A 26 22.06 24.48 -22.75
N LEU A 27 22.77 23.56 -23.41
CA LEU A 27 22.89 22.20 -22.93
C LEU A 27 23.47 22.27 -21.52
N PRO A 28 22.87 21.55 -20.54
CA PRO A 28 23.35 21.57 -19.19
C PRO A 28 24.84 21.25 -19.14
N SER A 29 25.58 22.02 -18.39
CA SER A 29 27.03 21.87 -18.28
C SER A 29 27.39 20.47 -17.77
N GLN A 30 28.59 20.02 -18.06
CA GLN A 30 29.06 18.70 -17.58
C GLN A 30 29.00 18.59 -16.05
N GLU A 31 29.14 19.73 -15.37
CA GLU A 31 29.02 19.82 -13.90
C GLU A 31 27.60 19.67 -13.43
N GLU A 32 26.61 20.25 -14.10
CA GLU A 32 25.18 20.08 -13.81
C GLU A 32 24.70 18.65 -14.07
N LEU A 33 25.17 18.03 -15.15
CA LEU A 33 24.89 16.62 -15.45
C LEU A 33 25.50 15.69 -14.39
N ALA A 34 26.72 15.96 -13.94
CA ALA A 34 27.36 15.19 -12.87
C ALA A 34 26.64 15.38 -11.54
N ALA A 35 26.19 16.59 -11.20
CA ALA A 35 25.41 16.89 -10.01
C ALA A 35 24.06 16.16 -10.04
N ALA A 36 23.36 16.18 -11.16
CA ALA A 36 22.10 15.48 -11.37
C ALA A 36 22.26 13.94 -11.26
N ALA A 37 23.34 13.39 -11.85
CA ALA A 37 23.66 11.96 -11.75
C ALA A 37 23.98 11.55 -10.30
N ASN A 38 24.74 12.37 -9.56
CA ASN A 38 25.05 12.12 -8.15
C ASN A 38 23.79 12.22 -7.28
N ALA A 39 22.90 13.17 -7.54
CA ALA A 39 21.62 13.29 -6.82
C ALA A 39 20.70 12.08 -7.10
N ALA A 40 20.66 11.61 -8.35
CA ALA A 40 19.90 10.42 -8.73
C ALA A 40 20.47 9.15 -8.07
N ALA A 41 21.82 9.01 -8.04
CA ALA A 41 22.49 7.91 -7.36
C ALA A 41 22.24 7.92 -5.84
N ALA A 42 22.31 9.10 -5.21
CA ALA A 42 22.00 9.25 -3.79
C ALA A 42 20.54 8.90 -3.48
N LYS A 43 19.60 9.31 -4.33
CA LYS A 43 18.17 8.94 -4.21
C LYS A 43 17.97 7.44 -4.38
N ALA A 44 18.64 6.81 -5.35
CA ALA A 44 18.58 5.36 -5.56
C ALA A 44 19.17 4.58 -4.38
N MET A 45 20.28 5.05 -3.79
CA MET A 45 20.88 4.44 -2.58
C MET A 45 19.98 4.62 -1.35
N ALA A 46 19.31 5.77 -1.21
CA ALA A 46 18.36 6.01 -0.14
C ALA A 46 17.14 5.10 -0.27
N SER A 47 16.63 4.92 -1.49
CA SER A 47 15.53 3.99 -1.78
C SER A 47 15.95 2.54 -1.51
N ALA A 48 17.12 2.11 -1.96
CA ALA A 48 17.65 0.76 -1.67
C ALA A 48 17.84 0.50 -0.17
N LYS A 49 18.25 1.52 0.60
CA LYS A 49 18.36 1.42 2.07
C LYS A 49 16.98 1.40 2.74
N ALA A 50 15.99 2.11 2.17
CA ALA A 50 14.61 2.06 2.64
C ALA A 50 13.95 0.71 2.37
N ASP A 51 14.44 -0.03 1.40
CA ASP A 51 13.88 -1.28 0.91
C ASP A 51 14.48 -2.55 1.56
N THR A 52 15.08 -2.40 2.75
CA THR A 52 15.49 -3.56 3.55
C THR A 52 14.27 -4.28 4.12
N PRO A 53 14.32 -5.62 4.34
CA PRO A 53 13.21 -6.36 4.94
C PRO A 53 12.69 -5.75 6.24
N ALA A 54 13.57 -5.12 7.04
CA ALA A 54 13.21 -4.44 8.28
C ALA A 54 12.41 -3.14 8.04
N SER A 55 12.69 -2.40 6.96
CA SER A 55 11.96 -1.16 6.63
C SER A 55 10.57 -1.41 6.03
N ARG A 56 10.34 -2.60 5.49
CA ARG A 56 9.04 -3.03 4.97
C ARG A 56 8.11 -3.58 6.05
N ASN A 57 8.64 -3.90 7.22
CA ASN A 57 7.85 -4.41 8.33
C ASN A 57 7.25 -3.24 9.12
N TYR A 58 5.95 -3.05 8.96
CA TYR A 58 5.20 -2.09 9.76
C TYR A 58 4.72 -2.74 11.05
N VAL A 59 4.97 -2.07 12.17
CA VAL A 59 4.55 -2.50 13.50
C VAL A 59 3.81 -1.37 14.18
N ASN A 60 2.53 -1.59 14.49
CA ASN A 60 1.74 -0.70 15.31
C ASN A 60 1.65 -1.26 16.74
N VAL A 61 2.56 -0.81 17.60
CA VAL A 61 2.64 -1.31 18.98
C VAL A 61 1.46 -0.86 19.85
N GLU A 62 0.85 0.28 19.51
CA GLU A 62 -0.30 0.83 20.24
C GLU A 62 -1.59 0.09 19.92
N ARG A 63 -1.69 -0.47 18.71
CA ARG A 63 -2.85 -1.21 18.22
C ARG A 63 -2.62 -2.72 18.18
N GLY A 64 -1.40 -3.17 18.47
CA GLY A 64 -1.05 -4.58 18.62
C GLY A 64 -1.09 -5.38 17.33
N PHE A 65 -0.54 -4.85 16.24
CA PHE A 65 -0.42 -5.59 14.98
C PHE A 65 0.85 -5.26 14.19
N SER A 66 1.22 -6.16 13.28
CA SER A 66 2.30 -5.95 12.32
C SER A 66 1.99 -6.61 10.99
N ILE A 67 2.56 -6.06 9.91
CA ILE A 67 2.47 -6.58 8.55
C ILE A 67 3.74 -6.26 7.79
N THR A 68 4.10 -7.09 6.81
CA THR A 68 5.24 -6.84 5.91
C THR A 68 4.73 -6.47 4.53
N PHE A 69 5.11 -5.29 4.06
CA PHE A 69 4.73 -4.77 2.74
C PHE A 69 5.63 -5.31 1.62
N PRO A 70 5.17 -5.30 0.36
CA PRO A 70 5.99 -5.65 -0.78
C PRO A 70 7.19 -4.71 -0.95
N GLU A 71 8.19 -5.18 -1.68
CA GLU A 71 9.39 -4.43 -2.00
C GLU A 71 9.08 -3.31 -2.99
N GLY A 72 9.70 -2.13 -2.80
CA GLY A 72 9.55 -0.97 -3.69
C GLY A 72 8.25 -0.18 -3.51
N TRP A 73 7.36 -0.60 -2.61
CA TRP A 73 6.10 0.11 -2.37
C TRP A 73 6.31 1.35 -1.50
N GLU A 74 5.58 2.40 -1.80
CA GLU A 74 5.69 3.69 -1.14
C GLU A 74 4.52 3.92 -0.16
N LYS A 75 4.85 4.48 1.01
CA LYS A 75 3.84 4.83 2.01
C LYS A 75 3.05 6.05 1.55
N ASP A 76 1.72 5.94 1.48
CA ASP A 76 0.83 7.08 1.37
C ASP A 76 0.63 7.71 2.76
N ALA A 77 1.34 8.82 2.99
CA ALA A 77 1.27 9.54 4.26
C ALA A 77 -0.09 10.24 4.46
N ALA A 78 -0.77 10.62 3.38
CA ALA A 78 -2.06 11.32 3.45
C ALA A 78 -3.20 10.35 3.81
N ALA A 79 -3.13 9.10 3.34
CA ALA A 79 -4.09 8.05 3.64
C ALA A 79 -3.78 7.27 4.94
N SER A 80 -2.62 7.54 5.58
CA SER A 80 -2.18 6.85 6.80
C SER A 80 -2.46 7.69 8.05
N ASN A 81 -2.69 7.02 9.19
CA ASN A 81 -2.92 7.68 10.48
C ASN A 81 -2.39 6.82 11.66
N ALA A 82 -2.79 7.17 12.91
CA ALA A 82 -2.37 6.42 14.11
C ALA A 82 -2.94 4.99 14.16
N ASP A 83 -4.06 4.74 13.49
CA ASP A 83 -4.74 3.45 13.51
C ASP A 83 -4.29 2.51 12.40
N GLY A 84 -3.61 3.03 11.36
CA GLY A 84 -3.18 2.22 10.25
C GLY A 84 -2.38 2.96 9.18
N VAL A 85 -2.07 2.22 8.12
CA VAL A 85 -1.17 2.68 7.07
C VAL A 85 -1.60 2.15 5.70
N VAL A 86 -1.33 2.95 4.68
CA VAL A 86 -1.49 2.59 3.27
C VAL A 86 -0.14 2.61 2.59
N TYR A 87 0.14 1.58 1.80
CA TYR A 87 1.28 1.50 0.88
C TYR A 87 0.78 1.27 -0.53
N GLN A 88 1.41 1.90 -1.50
CA GLN A 88 1.02 1.86 -2.90
C GLN A 88 2.19 1.41 -3.78
N ASP A 89 1.87 0.66 -4.83
CA ASP A 89 2.79 0.44 -5.95
C ASP A 89 2.73 1.67 -6.87
N PRO A 90 3.81 2.48 -6.99
CA PRO A 90 3.78 3.70 -7.77
C PRO A 90 3.60 3.46 -9.28
N GLY A 91 3.80 2.22 -9.75
CA GLY A 91 3.77 1.88 -11.17
C GLY A 91 2.47 1.25 -11.67
N ALA A 92 1.66 0.65 -10.79
CA ALA A 92 0.57 -0.23 -11.22
C ALA A 92 -0.81 0.11 -10.63
N GLY A 93 -0.90 1.07 -9.72
CA GLY A 93 -2.16 1.44 -9.08
C GLY A 93 -2.68 0.40 -8.07
N ALA A 94 -1.82 -0.53 -7.65
CA ALA A 94 -2.14 -1.45 -6.58
C ALA A 94 -1.82 -0.84 -5.21
N ASP A 95 -2.60 -1.18 -4.19
CA ASP A 95 -2.39 -0.71 -2.82
C ASP A 95 -2.63 -1.78 -1.76
N VAL A 96 -2.00 -1.60 -0.61
CA VAL A 96 -2.25 -2.37 0.61
C VAL A 96 -2.63 -1.41 1.71
N ARG A 97 -3.75 -1.68 2.34
CA ARG A 97 -4.28 -0.92 3.46
C ARG A 97 -4.39 -1.82 4.68
N ILE A 98 -3.93 -1.33 5.81
CA ILE A 98 -4.16 -2.02 7.09
C ILE A 98 -4.57 -1.02 8.14
N PHE A 99 -5.71 -1.28 8.76
CA PHE A 99 -6.29 -0.41 9.79
C PHE A 99 -6.84 -1.21 10.94
N TRP A 100 -6.62 -0.68 12.13
CA TRP A 100 -7.29 -1.09 13.34
C TRP A 100 -8.60 -0.32 13.49
N GLN A 101 -9.63 -1.02 13.90
CA GLN A 101 -10.93 -0.44 14.21
C GLN A 101 -11.34 -0.84 15.62
N LYS A 102 -11.72 0.15 16.41
CA LYS A 102 -12.25 -0.07 17.73
C LYS A 102 -13.54 -0.90 17.61
N LYS A 103 -13.76 -1.78 18.57
CA LYS A 103 -15.05 -2.48 18.73
C LYS A 103 -16.16 -1.44 18.85
N ASP A 104 -17.12 -1.50 17.94
CA ASP A 104 -18.35 -0.71 18.01
C ASP A 104 -19.51 -1.62 18.44
N GLY A 105 -19.94 -1.43 19.69
CA GLY A 105 -21.00 -2.25 20.30
C GLY A 105 -20.64 -3.73 20.46
N GLU A 106 -21.63 -4.61 20.23
CA GLU A 106 -21.49 -6.07 20.32
C GLU A 106 -21.41 -6.75 18.94
N GLN A 107 -20.90 -6.05 17.92
CA GLN A 107 -20.80 -6.61 16.58
C GLN A 107 -19.93 -7.87 16.56
N THR A 108 -20.45 -8.89 15.90
CA THR A 108 -19.70 -10.11 15.61
C THR A 108 -18.82 -9.91 14.37
N LEU A 109 -17.79 -10.75 14.21
CA LEU A 109 -16.96 -10.70 13.00
C LEU A 109 -17.80 -10.92 11.73
N GLN A 110 -18.84 -11.77 11.80
CA GLN A 110 -19.77 -12.00 10.68
C GLN A 110 -20.53 -10.74 10.27
N GLN A 111 -20.97 -9.93 11.22
CA GLN A 111 -21.64 -8.65 10.92
C GLN A 111 -20.68 -7.64 10.32
N ILE A 112 -19.44 -7.59 10.81
CA ILE A 112 -18.39 -6.71 10.24
C ILE A 112 -18.09 -7.14 8.79
N VAL A 113 -17.90 -8.43 8.54
CA VAL A 113 -17.66 -8.97 7.19
C VAL A 113 -18.84 -8.67 6.26
N ALA A 114 -20.07 -8.81 6.73
CA ALA A 114 -21.25 -8.48 5.95
C ALA A 114 -21.24 -7.01 5.52
N THR A 115 -20.91 -6.08 6.43
CA THR A 115 -20.80 -4.65 6.12
C THR A 115 -19.66 -4.34 5.14
N VAL A 116 -18.50 -4.99 5.31
CA VAL A 116 -17.35 -4.80 4.39
C VAL A 116 -17.68 -5.29 2.98
N ASN A 117 -18.49 -6.34 2.89
CA ASN A 117 -18.88 -6.92 1.61
C ASN A 117 -20.09 -6.21 0.94
N GLU A 118 -20.72 -5.26 1.64
CA GLU A 118 -21.79 -4.44 1.04
C GLU A 118 -21.24 -3.62 -0.13
N GLY A 119 -21.84 -3.78 -1.31
CA GLY A 119 -21.44 -3.08 -2.53
C GLY A 119 -20.25 -3.71 -3.28
N SER A 120 -19.70 -4.82 -2.80
CA SER A 120 -18.69 -5.60 -3.52
C SER A 120 -19.33 -6.71 -4.37
N GLU A 121 -18.75 -7.00 -5.53
CA GLU A 121 -19.17 -8.09 -6.39
C GLU A 121 -18.27 -9.31 -6.24
N GLY A 122 -18.76 -10.50 -6.56
CA GLY A 122 -17.97 -11.72 -6.58
C GLY A 122 -17.30 -12.08 -5.26
N VAL A 123 -17.91 -11.66 -4.13
CA VAL A 123 -17.37 -11.91 -2.79
C VAL A 123 -17.29 -13.40 -2.51
N SER A 124 -16.10 -13.87 -2.15
CA SER A 124 -15.83 -15.24 -1.74
C SER A 124 -14.89 -15.22 -0.54
N GLY A 125 -15.17 -16.03 0.48
CA GLY A 125 -14.27 -16.08 1.64
C GLY A 125 -14.77 -17.01 2.71
N ASP A 126 -13.86 -17.33 3.63
CA ASP A 126 -14.06 -18.28 4.70
C ASP A 126 -13.65 -17.73 6.06
N PHE A 127 -14.35 -18.15 7.10
CA PHE A 127 -13.94 -17.91 8.48
C PHE A 127 -12.92 -18.96 8.92
N VAL A 128 -11.80 -18.49 9.46
CA VAL A 128 -10.77 -19.34 10.07
C VAL A 128 -10.93 -19.26 11.58
N GLY A 129 -11.74 -20.17 12.12
CA GLY A 129 -12.17 -20.10 13.52
C GLY A 129 -13.08 -18.90 13.80
N ASP A 130 -13.09 -18.44 15.07
CA ASP A 130 -14.00 -17.37 15.52
C ASP A 130 -13.44 -15.96 15.34
N ASN A 131 -12.16 -15.84 15.03
CA ASN A 131 -11.45 -14.57 15.11
C ASN A 131 -10.77 -14.11 13.80
N GLU A 132 -10.91 -14.87 12.73
CA GLU A 132 -10.30 -14.53 11.46
C GLU A 132 -11.27 -14.77 10.29
N TYR A 133 -11.25 -13.86 9.32
CA TYR A 133 -11.89 -14.03 8.03
C TYR A 133 -10.89 -13.75 6.92
N ARG A 134 -10.94 -14.54 5.86
CA ARG A 134 -10.16 -14.36 4.62
C ARG A 134 -11.11 -14.38 3.46
N GLY A 135 -10.98 -13.42 2.56
CA GLY A 135 -11.86 -13.31 1.41
C GLY A 135 -11.22 -12.61 0.23
N THR A 136 -11.93 -12.72 -0.87
CA THR A 136 -11.66 -11.99 -2.12
C THR A 136 -12.97 -11.39 -2.63
N ALA A 137 -12.85 -10.27 -3.31
CA ALA A 137 -13.97 -9.60 -3.96
C ALA A 137 -13.49 -8.88 -5.23
N ASN A 138 -14.42 -8.35 -6.02
CA ASN A 138 -14.16 -7.37 -7.05
C ASN A 138 -14.83 -6.05 -6.62
N ASP A 139 -14.16 -4.92 -6.83
CA ASP A 139 -14.69 -3.60 -6.44
C ASP A 139 -15.71 -3.02 -7.45
N GLY A 140 -15.98 -3.73 -8.54
CA GLY A 140 -16.85 -3.25 -9.63
C GLY A 140 -16.19 -2.21 -10.56
N GLU A 141 -14.96 -1.80 -10.27
CA GLU A 141 -14.16 -0.84 -11.06
C GLU A 141 -13.02 -1.53 -11.83
N GLY A 142 -12.97 -2.86 -11.79
CA GLY A 142 -11.96 -3.69 -12.47
C GLY A 142 -10.74 -3.99 -11.61
N ASN A 143 -10.88 -3.91 -10.27
CA ASN A 143 -9.84 -4.33 -9.35
C ASN A 143 -10.29 -5.56 -8.54
N ASN A 144 -9.34 -6.45 -8.31
CA ASN A 144 -9.47 -7.50 -7.32
C ASN A 144 -9.07 -6.99 -5.95
N VAL A 145 -9.81 -7.42 -4.94
CA VAL A 145 -9.56 -7.12 -3.53
C VAL A 145 -9.31 -8.43 -2.81
N ALA A 146 -8.14 -8.62 -2.25
CA ALA A 146 -7.88 -9.67 -1.26
C ALA A 146 -7.99 -9.08 0.14
N LEU A 147 -8.64 -9.81 1.06
CA LEU A 147 -9.04 -9.29 2.36
C LEU A 147 -8.66 -10.26 3.48
N ARG A 148 -8.18 -9.72 4.59
CA ARG A 148 -8.00 -10.45 5.84
C ARG A 148 -8.42 -9.59 7.02
N LEU A 149 -9.37 -10.11 7.80
CA LEU A 149 -9.82 -9.50 9.05
C LEU A 149 -9.39 -10.37 10.22
N MET A 150 -8.84 -9.75 11.24
CA MET A 150 -8.46 -10.45 12.48
C MET A 150 -9.03 -9.71 13.69
N LYS A 151 -9.85 -10.44 14.48
CA LYS A 151 -10.42 -9.91 15.72
C LYS A 151 -9.43 -10.10 16.87
N GLN A 152 -9.20 -9.03 17.62
CA GLN A 152 -8.34 -9.04 18.80
C GLN A 152 -9.12 -9.50 20.05
N PRO A 153 -8.44 -9.88 21.14
CA PRO A 153 -9.10 -10.32 22.38
C PRO A 153 -10.01 -9.28 23.03
N ASP A 154 -9.73 -7.98 22.84
CA ASP A 154 -10.56 -6.86 23.31
C ASP A 154 -11.81 -6.62 22.44
N GLY A 155 -11.94 -7.36 21.36
CA GLY A 155 -13.02 -7.27 20.38
C GLY A 155 -12.80 -6.28 19.26
N SER A 156 -11.71 -5.51 19.26
CA SER A 156 -11.30 -4.69 18.13
C SER A 156 -10.92 -5.55 16.93
N VAL A 157 -10.90 -4.97 15.74
CA VAL A 157 -10.62 -5.69 14.50
C VAL A 157 -9.51 -4.99 13.73
N VAL A 158 -8.56 -5.77 13.25
CA VAL A 158 -7.56 -5.33 12.28
C VAL A 158 -7.99 -5.85 10.91
N THR A 159 -8.21 -4.92 9.98
CA THR A 159 -8.56 -5.21 8.59
C THR A 159 -7.37 -4.90 7.71
N ALA A 160 -6.91 -5.88 6.95
CA ALA A 160 -5.92 -5.71 5.89
C ALA A 160 -6.57 -6.03 4.55
N SER A 161 -6.42 -5.12 3.57
CA SER A 161 -6.87 -5.31 2.20
C SER A 161 -5.72 -5.06 1.23
N PHE A 162 -5.68 -5.86 0.18
CA PHE A 162 -4.75 -5.70 -0.94
C PHE A 162 -5.58 -5.54 -2.21
N VAL A 163 -5.50 -4.38 -2.83
CA VAL A 163 -6.25 -4.02 -4.04
C VAL A 163 -5.31 -3.98 -5.22
N TYR A 164 -5.69 -4.58 -6.33
CA TYR A 164 -4.88 -4.60 -7.55
C TYR A 164 -5.74 -4.76 -8.81
N PRO A 165 -5.31 -4.18 -9.96
CA PRO A 165 -6.04 -4.32 -11.21
C PRO A 165 -6.22 -5.79 -11.62
N GLU A 166 -7.42 -6.18 -12.03
CA GLU A 166 -7.74 -7.54 -12.44
C GLU A 166 -6.83 -8.04 -13.56
N MET A 167 -6.49 -7.18 -14.52
CA MET A 167 -5.57 -7.49 -15.62
C MET A 167 -4.15 -7.87 -15.17
N LEU A 168 -3.78 -7.55 -13.91
CA LEU A 168 -2.48 -7.85 -13.32
C LEU A 168 -2.53 -9.00 -12.29
N SER A 169 -3.60 -9.80 -12.30
CA SER A 169 -3.83 -10.87 -11.33
C SER A 169 -2.67 -11.87 -11.25
N GLU A 170 -2.10 -12.27 -12.39
CA GLU A 170 -0.95 -13.20 -12.42
C GLU A 170 0.25 -12.66 -11.63
N GLN A 171 0.44 -11.35 -11.63
CA GLN A 171 1.55 -10.69 -10.92
C GLN A 171 1.25 -10.50 -9.44
N TYR A 172 0.03 -10.07 -9.09
CA TYR A 172 -0.28 -9.57 -7.74
C TYR A 172 -0.93 -10.59 -6.82
N GLN A 173 -1.63 -11.61 -7.33
CA GLN A 173 -2.34 -12.58 -6.48
C GLN A 173 -1.43 -13.22 -5.43
N ALA A 174 -0.31 -13.82 -5.86
CA ALA A 174 0.63 -14.46 -4.94
C ALA A 174 1.33 -13.45 -4.00
N MET A 175 1.45 -12.19 -4.41
CA MET A 175 1.98 -11.11 -3.58
C MET A 175 0.98 -10.71 -2.52
N ALA A 176 -0.30 -10.57 -2.87
CA ALA A 176 -1.39 -10.28 -1.97
C ALA A 176 -1.51 -11.34 -0.87
N GLU A 177 -1.51 -12.62 -1.25
CA GLU A 177 -1.54 -13.74 -0.32
C GLU A 177 -0.38 -13.66 0.69
N ARG A 178 0.86 -13.54 0.22
CA ARG A 178 2.04 -13.44 1.10
C ARG A 178 2.00 -12.23 2.01
N THR A 179 1.57 -11.08 1.48
CA THR A 179 1.46 -9.84 2.26
C THR A 179 0.43 -10.00 3.36
N LEU A 180 -0.78 -10.44 3.03
CA LEU A 180 -1.84 -10.66 4.01
C LEU A 180 -1.48 -11.77 5.01
N ASP A 181 -0.78 -12.82 4.57
CA ASP A 181 -0.29 -13.90 5.44
C ASP A 181 0.76 -13.42 6.44
N SER A 182 1.44 -12.32 6.16
CA SER A 182 2.40 -11.73 7.09
C SER A 182 1.76 -10.99 8.27
N LEU A 183 0.45 -10.71 8.21
CA LEU A 183 -0.28 -10.04 9.29
C LEU A 183 -0.20 -10.86 10.59
N ARG A 184 0.20 -10.19 11.68
CA ARG A 184 0.25 -10.74 13.03
C ARG A 184 -0.44 -9.82 14.00
N ILE A 185 -1.13 -10.41 14.96
CA ILE A 185 -1.74 -9.72 16.10
C ILE A 185 -0.94 -10.07 17.35
N PHE A 186 -0.73 -9.10 18.21
CA PHE A 186 -0.10 -9.25 19.53
C PHE A 186 -0.78 -8.32 20.54
N ALA A 187 -0.47 -8.49 21.82
CA ALA A 187 -1.01 -7.62 22.85
C ALA A 187 -0.53 -6.17 22.62
N PRO A 188 -1.46 -5.18 22.55
CA PRO A 188 -1.07 -3.78 22.48
C PRO A 188 -0.19 -3.40 23.66
N ARG A 189 0.71 -2.45 23.46
CA ARG A 189 1.46 -1.88 24.57
C ARG A 189 0.52 -0.96 25.34
N ASP A 190 0.18 -1.32 26.57
CA ASP A 190 -0.55 -0.42 27.46
C ASP A 190 0.23 0.89 27.58
N ARG A 191 -0.40 2.00 27.21
CA ARG A 191 0.07 3.30 27.62
C ARG A 191 -0.12 3.38 29.13
N THR A 192 0.88 3.02 29.90
CA THR A 192 0.97 3.53 31.27
C THR A 192 0.94 5.04 31.12
N PRO A 193 -0.06 5.77 31.66
CA PRO A 193 -0.08 7.23 31.56
C PRO A 193 1.24 7.72 32.14
N GLU A 194 2.03 8.39 31.27
CA GLU A 194 3.27 9.04 31.67
C GLU A 194 2.88 10.13 32.69
N GLY A 195 3.07 9.82 33.99
CA GLY A 195 2.67 10.69 35.10
C GLY A 195 2.00 9.98 36.28
N ALA A 196 1.80 8.67 36.25
CA ALA A 196 1.48 7.94 37.48
C ALA A 196 2.73 7.91 38.36
N VAL A 197 2.94 8.99 39.14
CA VAL A 197 3.90 9.02 40.26
C VAL A 197 3.51 7.85 41.16
N PRO A 198 4.42 6.89 41.44
CA PRO A 198 4.09 5.83 42.38
C PRO A 198 3.70 6.48 43.70
N ALA A 199 2.49 6.17 44.15
CA ALA A 199 2.02 6.65 45.46
C ALA A 199 3.09 6.25 46.48
N ALA A 200 3.73 7.27 47.05
CA ALA A 200 4.75 7.10 48.08
C ALA A 200 4.16 6.19 49.16
N ALA A 201 4.80 5.03 49.33
CA ALA A 201 4.46 4.11 50.42
C ALA A 201 4.51 4.88 51.72
N GLY A 202 3.34 5.16 52.29
CA GLY A 202 3.20 5.85 53.55
C GLY A 202 4.00 5.10 54.61
N ASN A 203 5.00 5.80 55.14
CA ASN A 203 5.80 5.37 56.26
C ASN A 203 4.88 5.24 57.48
N ALA A 204 4.39 4.02 57.72
CA ALA A 204 3.65 3.70 58.96
C ALA A 204 4.70 3.78 60.10
N ALA A 205 4.67 4.89 60.83
CA ALA A 205 5.37 5.01 62.11
C ALA A 205 4.86 3.91 63.05
N ARG A 206 5.76 3.11 63.50
CA ARG A 206 5.56 2.17 64.60
C ARG A 206 5.70 2.91 65.94
N PRO A 207 4.87 2.57 66.96
CA PRO A 207 4.97 3.14 68.29
C PRO A 207 6.19 2.63 69.05
#